data_cb025931d7be36333fe9e7075e57c409
#
_entry.id   cb025931d7be36333fe9e7075e57c409
#
_cell.length_a   1.000
_cell.length_b   1.000
_cell.length_c   1.000
_cell.angle_alpha   90.00
_cell.angle_beta   90.00
_cell.angle_gamma   90.00
#
_symmetry.space_group_name_H-M   'P 1'
#
loop_
_entity.id
_entity.type
_entity.pdbx_description
1 polymer ?
#
loop_
_entity_poly.entity_id
_entity_poly.type
_entity_poly.pdbx_seq_one_letter_code
_entity_poly.pdbx_strand_id
1 'polypeptide(L)'
;MTRTTRRLRECADRGVSVAILFVLSACGSGGNVSNSRNVAEAKNNMSGVKATEDSAATAAAPSTSVRTPVVLFFGTSLTAGLGLDPEQAFPSLIEKRAKAEGFPIRAVNGGLSGETTAGAARRIDWVLRTPADLVVIEGGANDALRGLSPDAARANLEQVIATIRQKQPRAKIVLVQMEAPPNYGPTYTRNFRTIYADIARKENVPLLPFLLDGVAGISRLNQADGVHPNPAGERIVADNLWKSLKPIVAQLDRNPGSG
;
A
#
# COMPACT_ATOMS: atom_id res chain seq x y z
N MET A 1 26.15 11.03 62.91
CA MET A 1 25.61 12.34 63.25
C MET A 1 25.78 13.18 62.00
N THR A 2 24.79 13.59 61.24
CA THR A 2 23.60 14.34 61.55
C THR A 2 22.53 14.04 60.45
N ARG A 3 21.31 13.86 60.89
CA ARG A 3 20.07 13.79 60.11
C ARG A 3 19.78 15.15 59.50
N THR A 4 19.24 15.20 58.28
CA THR A 4 18.27 16.24 57.97
C THR A 4 17.21 15.67 57.02
N THR A 5 16.02 15.61 57.54
CA THR A 5 14.76 15.19 57.01
C THR A 5 14.06 16.32 56.23
N ARG A 6 13.21 15.93 55.24
CA ARG A 6 11.90 16.52 54.93
C ARG A 6 11.82 17.70 53.97
N ARG A 7 11.16 17.47 52.83
CA ARG A 7 9.83 18.06 52.58
C ARG A 7 9.18 17.44 51.35
N LEU A 8 8.09 16.72 51.60
CA LEU A 8 7.00 16.48 50.69
C LEU A 8 6.33 17.83 50.36
N ARG A 9 6.00 18.05 49.10
CA ARG A 9 4.97 18.99 48.69
C ARG A 9 4.07 18.27 47.71
N GLU A 10 2.88 17.94 48.20
CA GLU A 10 1.68 17.69 47.45
C GLU A 10 1.35 18.91 46.59
N CYS A 11 1.00 18.70 45.34
CA CYS A 11 0.20 19.65 44.56
C CYS A 11 -0.94 18.89 43.92
N ALA A 12 -2.10 19.35 44.30
CA ALA A 12 -3.42 18.85 44.07
C ALA A 12 -3.84 18.78 42.59
N ASP A 13 -4.62 17.78 42.34
CA ASP A 13 -5.72 17.60 41.40
C ASP A 13 -6.32 18.91 40.87
N ARG A 14 -6.38 19.01 39.54
CA ARG A 14 -7.41 19.78 38.85
C ARG A 14 -7.89 18.96 37.64
N GLY A 15 -8.97 18.22 37.90
CA GLY A 15 -9.76 17.62 36.84
C GLY A 15 -10.41 18.69 35.97
N VAL A 16 -10.19 18.57 34.66
CA VAL A 16 -10.99 19.27 33.65
C VAL A 16 -11.85 18.23 32.96
N SER A 17 -13.12 18.15 33.38
CA SER A 17 -14.18 17.43 32.66
C SER A 17 -14.56 18.23 31.43
N VAL A 18 -14.31 17.70 30.25
CA VAL A 18 -14.88 18.20 28.99
C VAL A 18 -16.14 17.41 28.71
N ALA A 19 -17.28 18.05 28.90
CA ALA A 19 -18.58 17.54 28.51
C ALA A 19 -18.73 17.67 26.99
N ILE A 20 -18.91 16.54 26.30
CA ILE A 20 -19.28 16.50 24.89
C ILE A 20 -20.79 16.58 24.80
N LEU A 21 -21.26 17.68 24.24
CA LEU A 21 -22.68 17.92 23.94
C LEU A 21 -23.02 17.24 22.61
N PHE A 22 -23.87 16.20 22.67
CA PHE A 22 -24.55 15.66 21.49
C PHE A 22 -25.71 16.56 21.10
N VAL A 23 -25.66 17.14 19.91
CA VAL A 23 -26.83 17.78 19.29
C VAL A 23 -27.42 16.79 18.29
N LEU A 24 -28.55 16.20 18.68
CA LEU A 24 -29.49 15.53 17.80
C LEU A 24 -30.37 16.58 17.12
N SER A 25 -30.31 16.69 15.81
CA SER A 25 -31.34 17.38 15.00
C SER A 25 -32.04 16.36 14.13
N ALA A 26 -33.27 16.04 14.52
CA ALA A 26 -34.28 15.39 13.70
C ALA A 26 -35.28 16.43 13.23
N CYS A 27 -35.81 16.25 12.02
CA CYS A 27 -37.07 16.71 11.41
C CYS A 27 -36.75 17.04 9.92
N GLY A 28 -37.43 16.54 8.90
CA GLY A 28 -38.74 15.95 8.75
C GLY A 28 -39.34 16.45 7.44
N SER A 29 -40.19 15.64 6.81
CA SER A 29 -41.11 15.98 5.70
C SER A 29 -40.50 16.10 4.32
N GLY A 30 -40.82 15.32 3.31
CA GLY A 30 -42.15 14.96 2.81
C GLY A 30 -42.37 15.70 1.48
N GLY A 31 -42.38 14.98 0.37
CA GLY A 31 -42.67 15.57 -0.95
C GLY A 31 -42.83 14.47 -1.99
N ASN A 32 -44.02 13.92 -2.05
CA ASN A 32 -44.51 12.99 -3.06
C ASN A 32 -44.97 13.81 -4.28
N VAL A 33 -44.46 13.55 -5.47
CA VAL A 33 -45.09 13.98 -6.73
C VAL A 33 -45.03 12.84 -7.74
N SER A 34 -46.21 12.25 -7.92
CA SER A 34 -46.59 11.43 -9.08
C SER A 34 -46.69 12.27 -10.34
N ASN A 35 -46.28 11.76 -11.46
CA ASN A 35 -47.08 11.89 -12.70
C ASN A 35 -46.46 11.02 -13.82
N SER A 36 -47.20 10.05 -14.24
CA SER A 36 -48.07 9.88 -15.42
C SER A 36 -47.35 9.50 -16.70
N ARG A 37 -47.58 8.28 -17.05
CA ARG A 37 -47.81 7.63 -18.35
C ARG A 37 -47.83 8.54 -19.58
N ASN A 38 -47.07 8.14 -20.60
CA ASN A 38 -47.59 8.19 -21.95
C ASN A 38 -47.11 6.96 -22.76
N VAL A 39 -48.09 6.13 -23.03
CA VAL A 39 -48.03 5.04 -23.99
C VAL A 39 -48.40 5.69 -25.37
N ALA A 40 -47.58 5.49 -26.35
CA ALA A 40 -47.96 5.70 -27.74
C ALA A 40 -47.58 4.47 -28.57
N GLU A 41 -48.56 3.67 -28.87
CA GLU A 41 -48.54 2.67 -29.95
C GLU A 41 -48.29 3.38 -31.32
N ALA A 42 -47.41 2.77 -32.10
CA ALA A 42 -47.46 2.98 -33.55
C ALA A 42 -47.25 1.63 -34.23
N LYS A 43 -48.27 1.28 -35.00
CA LYS A 43 -48.48 0.05 -35.73
C LYS A 43 -47.54 -0.11 -36.93
N ASN A 44 -47.18 -1.39 -37.14
CA ASN A 44 -46.96 -2.13 -38.40
C ASN A 44 -46.84 -1.31 -39.70
N ASN A 45 -45.73 -1.54 -40.40
CA ASN A 45 -45.82 -1.72 -41.84
C ASN A 45 -44.79 -2.81 -42.29
N MET A 46 -45.32 -3.96 -42.71
CA MET A 46 -44.58 -4.97 -43.43
C MET A 46 -44.48 -4.57 -44.89
N SER A 47 -43.29 -4.56 -45.46
CA SER A 47 -43.07 -4.82 -46.85
C SER A 47 -41.69 -5.42 -47.06
N GLY A 48 -41.66 -6.56 -47.68
CA GLY A 48 -40.51 -7.43 -47.86
C GLY A 48 -39.48 -6.85 -48.84
N VAL A 49 -38.24 -7.17 -48.56
CA VAL A 49 -37.15 -7.21 -49.55
C VAL A 49 -36.36 -8.48 -49.35
N LYS A 50 -36.14 -9.15 -50.46
CA LYS A 50 -35.49 -10.45 -50.66
C LYS A 50 -34.11 -10.53 -50.05
N ALA A 51 -33.80 -11.70 -49.51
CA ALA A 51 -32.49 -12.22 -49.18
C ALA A 51 -31.52 -12.13 -50.36
N THR A 52 -30.35 -11.59 -50.13
CA THR A 52 -29.13 -11.95 -50.82
C THR A 52 -28.15 -12.40 -49.78
N GLU A 53 -27.91 -13.71 -49.73
CA GLU A 53 -26.83 -14.36 -49.03
C GLU A 53 -25.53 -13.95 -49.74
N ASP A 54 -24.69 -13.19 -49.06
CA ASP A 54 -23.24 -13.25 -49.20
C ASP A 54 -22.64 -12.56 -47.93
N SER A 55 -22.47 -13.37 -46.90
CA SER A 55 -21.81 -12.93 -45.72
C SER A 55 -20.61 -13.83 -45.50
N ALA A 56 -19.49 -13.44 -46.11
CA ALA A 56 -18.19 -13.91 -45.67
C ALA A 56 -18.01 -13.49 -44.21
N ALA A 57 -18.27 -14.43 -43.31
CA ALA A 57 -17.96 -14.26 -41.89
C ALA A 57 -16.44 -14.14 -41.75
N THR A 58 -15.93 -12.94 -41.76
CA THR A 58 -14.58 -12.64 -41.28
C THR A 58 -14.59 -12.95 -39.80
N ALA A 59 -14.12 -14.14 -39.45
CA ALA A 59 -13.85 -14.51 -38.06
C ALA A 59 -12.86 -13.47 -37.48
N ALA A 60 -13.37 -12.54 -36.71
CA ALA A 60 -12.54 -11.65 -35.93
C ALA A 60 -11.71 -12.53 -34.98
N ALA A 61 -10.40 -12.57 -35.21
CA ALA A 61 -9.47 -13.22 -34.31
C ALA A 61 -9.72 -12.66 -32.90
N PRO A 62 -9.76 -13.52 -31.87
CA PRO A 62 -9.94 -13.02 -30.50
C PRO A 62 -8.80 -12.04 -30.20
N SER A 63 -9.15 -10.78 -30.00
CA SER A 63 -8.22 -9.79 -29.50
C SER A 63 -7.86 -10.18 -28.08
N THR A 64 -6.76 -10.88 -27.91
CA THR A 64 -6.17 -11.17 -26.60
C THR A 64 -5.71 -9.87 -26.00
N SER A 65 -6.60 -9.21 -25.27
CA SER A 65 -6.23 -8.01 -24.52
C SER A 65 -5.20 -8.40 -23.46
N VAL A 66 -3.98 -7.94 -23.62
CA VAL A 66 -2.90 -8.20 -22.66
C VAL A 66 -3.31 -7.61 -21.31
N ARG A 67 -3.41 -8.46 -20.29
CA ARG A 67 -3.75 -8.06 -18.93
C ARG A 67 -2.62 -7.21 -18.33
N THR A 68 -2.96 -6.09 -17.69
CA THR A 68 -1.99 -5.29 -16.93
C THR A 68 -1.84 -5.87 -15.53
N PRO A 69 -0.66 -6.38 -15.15
CA PRO A 69 -0.43 -6.92 -13.81
C PRO A 69 -0.64 -5.88 -12.71
N VAL A 70 -1.14 -6.33 -11.57
CA VAL A 70 -1.39 -5.52 -10.38
C VAL A 70 -0.24 -5.69 -9.40
N VAL A 71 0.38 -4.59 -9.01
CA VAL A 71 1.44 -4.54 -7.99
C VAL A 71 0.92 -3.80 -6.76
N LEU A 72 0.71 -4.52 -5.67
CA LEU A 72 0.33 -3.96 -4.38
C LEU A 72 1.59 -3.54 -3.62
N PHE A 73 1.74 -2.27 -3.34
CA PHE A 73 2.73 -1.74 -2.42
C PHE A 73 2.09 -1.65 -1.03
N PHE A 74 2.40 -2.62 -0.19
CA PHE A 74 1.87 -2.71 1.17
C PHE A 74 2.90 -2.18 2.16
N GLY A 75 2.58 -1.07 2.83
CA GLY A 75 3.57 -0.42 3.68
C GLY A 75 3.04 0.67 4.59
N THR A 76 3.95 1.55 5.00
CA THR A 76 3.74 2.57 6.01
C THR A 76 3.49 3.96 5.40
N SER A 77 3.85 5.03 6.13
CA SER A 77 3.82 6.41 5.63
C SER A 77 4.76 6.64 4.45
N LEU A 78 5.85 5.89 4.36
CA LEU A 78 6.79 5.96 3.25
C LEU A 78 6.12 5.49 1.95
N THR A 79 5.42 4.36 2.01
CA THR A 79 4.61 3.85 0.88
C THR A 79 3.44 4.77 0.57
N ALA A 80 2.77 5.30 1.59
CA ALA A 80 1.64 6.21 1.41
C ALA A 80 2.03 7.53 0.72
N GLY A 81 3.29 7.94 0.79
CA GLY A 81 3.75 9.27 0.35
C GLY A 81 3.25 10.37 1.27
N LEU A 82 3.37 10.17 2.61
CA LEU A 82 2.87 11.12 3.61
C LEU A 82 3.34 12.55 3.32
N GLY A 83 2.39 13.49 3.31
CA GLY A 83 2.69 14.91 3.07
C GLY A 83 2.86 15.30 1.60
N LEU A 84 2.66 14.38 0.67
CA LEU A 84 2.79 14.60 -0.77
C LEU A 84 1.48 14.29 -1.50
N ASP A 85 1.36 14.81 -2.72
CA ASP A 85 0.30 14.39 -3.63
C ASP A 85 0.49 12.89 -3.98
N PRO A 86 -0.59 12.10 -4.11
CA PRO A 86 -0.51 10.67 -4.39
C PRO A 86 0.35 10.31 -5.62
N GLU A 87 0.40 11.21 -6.61
CA GLU A 87 1.18 11.03 -7.83
C GLU A 87 2.70 11.20 -7.64
N GLN A 88 3.12 11.76 -6.52
CA GLN A 88 4.51 11.98 -6.15
C GLN A 88 5.07 10.83 -5.29
N ALA A 89 4.20 9.98 -4.72
CA ALA A 89 4.61 8.81 -3.96
C ALA A 89 5.31 7.77 -4.87
N PHE A 90 6.31 7.07 -4.34
CA PHE A 90 7.12 6.14 -5.15
C PHE A 90 6.30 5.04 -5.86
N PRO A 91 5.17 4.51 -5.33
CA PRO A 91 4.37 3.54 -6.07
C PRO A 91 3.85 4.09 -7.40
N SER A 92 3.34 5.33 -7.41
CA SER A 92 2.86 6.02 -8.61
C SER A 92 4.00 6.36 -9.60
N LEU A 93 5.17 6.72 -9.07
CA LEU A 93 6.36 6.97 -9.89
C LEU A 93 6.86 5.69 -10.55
N ILE A 94 6.84 4.57 -9.84
CA ILE A 94 7.20 3.25 -10.38
C ILE A 94 6.22 2.83 -11.48
N GLU A 95 4.91 3.04 -11.30
CA GLU A 95 3.91 2.76 -12.34
C GLU A 95 4.18 3.55 -13.63
N LYS A 96 4.40 4.86 -13.49
CA LYS A 96 4.75 5.74 -14.62
C LYS A 96 6.01 5.25 -15.34
N ARG A 97 7.03 4.89 -14.57
CA ARG A 97 8.29 4.40 -15.11
C ARG A 97 8.17 3.04 -15.79
N ALA A 98 7.48 2.10 -15.15
CA ALA A 98 7.22 0.78 -15.70
C ALA A 98 6.51 0.88 -17.07
N LYS A 99 5.50 1.75 -17.16
CA LYS A 99 4.81 2.02 -18.42
C LYS A 99 5.74 2.59 -19.49
N ALA A 100 6.58 3.58 -19.12
CA ALA A 100 7.53 4.19 -20.06
C ALA A 100 8.59 3.20 -20.57
N GLU A 101 8.96 2.20 -19.77
CA GLU A 101 9.94 1.17 -20.14
C GLU A 101 9.31 -0.08 -20.79
N GLY A 102 8.00 -0.07 -21.12
CA GLY A 102 7.32 -1.16 -21.80
C GLY A 102 6.88 -2.32 -20.89
N PHE A 103 6.89 -2.13 -19.57
CA PHE A 103 6.43 -3.08 -18.57
C PHE A 103 5.20 -2.55 -17.79
N PRO A 104 4.08 -2.21 -18.46
CA PRO A 104 2.96 -1.58 -17.78
C PRO A 104 2.45 -2.45 -16.63
N ILE A 105 2.25 -1.80 -15.48
CA ILE A 105 1.63 -2.37 -14.27
C ILE A 105 0.54 -1.41 -13.80
N ARG A 106 -0.34 -1.89 -12.95
CA ARG A 106 -1.24 -1.07 -12.13
C ARG A 106 -0.73 -1.10 -10.70
N ALA A 107 -0.21 0.02 -10.22
CA ALA A 107 0.22 0.15 -8.84
C ALA A 107 -0.99 0.40 -7.93
N VAL A 108 -1.06 -0.35 -6.84
CA VAL A 108 -2.01 -0.14 -5.75
C VAL A 108 -1.22 0.31 -4.54
N ASN A 109 -1.43 1.54 -4.10
CA ASN A 109 -0.81 2.07 -2.91
C ASN A 109 -1.60 1.62 -1.68
N GLY A 110 -1.02 0.68 -0.92
CA GLY A 110 -1.55 0.13 0.32
C GLY A 110 -0.83 0.67 1.56
N GLY A 111 -0.20 1.84 1.48
CA GLY A 111 0.48 2.48 2.60
C GLY A 111 -0.47 3.00 3.66
N LEU A 112 -0.08 2.89 4.94
CA LEU A 112 -0.82 3.45 6.07
C LEU A 112 0.15 4.12 7.05
N SER A 113 0.00 5.44 7.19
CA SER A 113 0.88 6.25 8.04
C SER A 113 0.82 5.83 9.51
N GLY A 114 2.00 5.75 10.15
CA GLY A 114 2.13 5.37 11.55
C GLY A 114 2.00 3.87 11.83
N GLU A 115 1.77 3.03 10.82
CA GLU A 115 1.55 1.60 11.00
C GLU A 115 2.83 0.88 11.46
N THR A 116 2.71 0.07 12.51
CA THR A 116 3.73 -0.89 12.94
C THR A 116 3.53 -2.24 12.26
N THR A 117 4.52 -3.13 12.34
CA THR A 117 4.38 -4.50 11.82
C THR A 117 3.20 -5.24 12.44
N ALA A 118 2.89 -5.00 13.72
CA ALA A 118 1.70 -5.57 14.38
C ALA A 118 0.39 -5.02 13.79
N GLY A 119 0.37 -3.74 13.38
CA GLY A 119 -0.76 -3.16 12.63
C GLY A 119 -0.91 -3.81 11.26
N ALA A 120 0.19 -3.93 10.54
CA ALA A 120 0.27 -4.55 9.23
C ALA A 120 -0.27 -6.00 9.25
N ALA A 121 0.14 -6.81 10.23
CA ALA A 121 -0.33 -8.19 10.40
C ALA A 121 -1.85 -8.29 10.63
N ARG A 122 -2.46 -7.30 11.30
CA ARG A 122 -3.92 -7.25 11.49
C ARG A 122 -4.66 -6.78 10.24
N ARG A 123 -4.06 -5.89 9.44
CA ARG A 123 -4.71 -5.22 8.31
C ARG A 123 -4.58 -5.98 6.99
N ILE A 124 -3.56 -6.80 6.84
CA ILE A 124 -3.23 -7.43 5.55
C ILE A 124 -4.41 -8.19 4.94
N ASP A 125 -5.19 -8.91 5.74
CA ASP A 125 -6.35 -9.66 5.26
C ASP A 125 -7.39 -8.78 4.54
N TRP A 126 -7.61 -7.58 5.04
CA TRP A 126 -8.50 -6.62 4.42
C TRP A 126 -7.93 -6.05 3.11
N VAL A 127 -6.65 -5.75 3.07
CA VAL A 127 -5.98 -5.20 1.88
C VAL A 127 -5.97 -6.21 0.73
N LEU A 128 -5.81 -7.49 1.04
CA LEU A 128 -5.81 -8.59 0.06
C LEU A 128 -7.18 -8.88 -0.56
N ARG A 129 -8.24 -8.14 -0.25
CA ARG A 129 -9.48 -8.16 -1.02
C ARG A 129 -9.27 -7.65 -2.46
N THR A 130 -8.25 -6.86 -2.67
CA THR A 130 -7.78 -6.49 -4.02
C THR A 130 -6.78 -7.54 -4.50
N PRO A 131 -7.08 -8.28 -5.58
CA PRO A 131 -6.13 -9.22 -6.16
C PRO A 131 -4.86 -8.51 -6.63
N ALA A 132 -3.71 -9.12 -6.37
CA ALA A 132 -2.41 -8.64 -6.80
C ALA A 132 -1.59 -9.77 -7.43
N ASP A 133 -0.74 -9.42 -8.40
CA ASP A 133 0.21 -10.33 -9.01
C ASP A 133 1.58 -10.30 -8.32
N LEU A 134 1.85 -9.17 -7.68
CA LEU A 134 3.04 -8.93 -6.87
C LEU A 134 2.66 -8.10 -5.66
N VAL A 135 3.12 -8.52 -4.49
CA VAL A 135 3.03 -7.74 -3.25
C VAL A 135 4.43 -7.32 -2.84
N VAL A 136 4.65 -6.01 -2.76
CA VAL A 136 5.88 -5.39 -2.26
C VAL A 136 5.63 -5.00 -0.80
N ILE A 137 6.32 -5.66 0.13
CA ILE A 137 6.14 -5.42 1.57
C ILE A 137 7.21 -4.44 2.06
N GLU A 138 6.79 -3.28 2.51
CA GLU A 138 7.56 -2.30 3.26
C GLU A 138 6.99 -2.22 4.69
N GLY A 139 7.79 -2.39 5.72
CA GLY A 139 7.29 -2.31 7.09
C GLY A 139 8.39 -2.41 8.13
N GLY A 140 8.08 -1.94 9.33
CA GLY A 140 8.99 -1.96 10.47
C GLY A 140 9.64 -0.61 10.78
N ALA A 141 9.55 0.40 9.90
CA ALA A 141 10.09 1.73 10.19
C ALA A 141 9.53 2.31 11.50
N ASN A 142 8.21 2.20 11.71
CA ASN A 142 7.56 2.67 12.93
C ASN A 142 7.88 1.83 14.16
N ASP A 143 8.18 0.53 13.99
CA ASP A 143 8.69 -0.33 15.06
C ASP A 143 10.07 0.17 15.50
N ALA A 144 10.95 0.42 14.55
CA ALA A 144 12.29 0.94 14.80
C ALA A 144 12.28 2.33 15.44
N LEU A 145 11.45 3.25 14.94
CA LEU A 145 11.31 4.60 15.51
C LEU A 145 10.81 4.58 16.96
N ARG A 146 10.07 3.55 17.36
CA ARG A 146 9.53 3.38 18.72
C ARG A 146 10.36 2.44 19.58
N GLY A 147 11.48 1.90 19.08
CA GLY A 147 12.32 0.98 19.81
C GLY A 147 11.63 -0.35 20.14
N LEU A 148 10.65 -0.79 19.33
CA LEU A 148 9.96 -2.06 19.55
C LEU A 148 10.87 -3.25 19.23
N SER A 149 10.53 -4.42 19.79
CA SER A 149 11.34 -5.65 19.64
C SER A 149 11.52 -6.04 18.17
N PRO A 150 12.75 -6.21 17.69
CA PRO A 150 13.02 -6.76 16.36
C PRO A 150 12.42 -8.16 16.16
N ASP A 151 12.41 -9.01 17.20
CA ASP A 151 11.81 -10.35 17.10
C ASP A 151 10.29 -10.29 16.94
N ALA A 152 9.63 -9.34 17.60
CA ALA A 152 8.21 -9.12 17.38
C ALA A 152 7.92 -8.61 15.95
N ALA A 153 8.75 -7.69 15.45
CA ALA A 153 8.65 -7.22 14.07
C ALA A 153 8.86 -8.36 13.07
N ARG A 154 9.83 -9.25 13.31
CA ARG A 154 10.05 -10.46 12.52
C ARG A 154 8.79 -11.32 12.46
N ALA A 155 8.25 -11.71 13.62
CA ALA A 155 7.07 -12.56 13.70
C ALA A 155 5.86 -11.97 12.96
N ASN A 156 5.63 -10.67 13.08
CA ASN A 156 4.56 -9.97 12.40
C ASN A 156 4.74 -9.95 10.87
N LEU A 157 5.95 -9.69 10.37
CA LEU A 157 6.26 -9.72 8.93
C LEU A 157 6.12 -11.13 8.34
N GLU A 158 6.56 -12.15 9.07
CA GLU A 158 6.35 -13.56 8.70
C GLU A 158 4.84 -13.88 8.62
N GLN A 159 4.04 -13.39 9.56
CA GLN A 159 2.59 -13.54 9.53
C GLN A 159 1.97 -12.84 8.31
N VAL A 160 2.43 -11.64 7.95
CA VAL A 160 2.00 -10.94 6.72
C VAL A 160 2.26 -11.80 5.50
N ILE A 161 3.47 -12.34 5.36
CA ILE A 161 3.84 -13.23 4.23
C ILE A 161 2.97 -14.47 4.19
N ALA A 162 2.76 -15.13 5.34
CA ALA A 162 1.92 -16.32 5.43
C ALA A 162 0.47 -16.02 5.01
N THR A 163 -0.08 -14.89 5.44
CA THR A 163 -1.43 -14.46 5.05
C THR A 163 -1.54 -14.21 3.55
N ILE A 164 -0.54 -13.55 2.93
CA ILE A 164 -0.52 -13.33 1.48
C ILE A 164 -0.52 -14.67 0.75
N ARG A 165 0.32 -15.63 1.14
CA ARG A 165 0.37 -16.96 0.51
C ARG A 165 -0.94 -17.72 0.63
N GLN A 166 -1.59 -17.61 1.78
CA GLN A 166 -2.89 -18.26 2.00
C GLN A 166 -4.00 -17.65 1.12
N LYS A 167 -4.05 -16.32 1.05
CA LYS A 167 -5.15 -15.61 0.38
C LYS A 167 -4.93 -15.43 -1.13
N GLN A 168 -3.69 -15.28 -1.54
CA GLN A 168 -3.30 -15.04 -2.93
C GLN A 168 -2.09 -15.91 -3.30
N PRO A 169 -2.26 -17.24 -3.40
CA PRO A 169 -1.15 -18.19 -3.56
C PRO A 169 -0.35 -18.02 -4.85
N ARG A 170 -0.90 -17.31 -5.84
CA ARG A 170 -0.20 -17.00 -7.10
C ARG A 170 0.55 -15.68 -7.08
N ALA A 171 0.30 -14.82 -6.09
CA ALA A 171 1.00 -13.55 -5.96
C ALA A 171 2.48 -13.78 -5.65
N LYS A 172 3.36 -13.14 -6.41
CA LYS A 172 4.76 -13.04 -6.02
C LYS A 172 4.87 -12.10 -4.82
N ILE A 173 5.85 -12.34 -3.97
CA ILE A 173 6.10 -11.53 -2.77
C ILE A 173 7.54 -11.07 -2.82
N VAL A 174 7.79 -9.81 -2.48
CA VAL A 174 9.12 -9.26 -2.22
C VAL A 174 9.10 -8.48 -0.91
N LEU A 175 10.20 -8.52 -0.18
CA LEU A 175 10.39 -7.80 1.06
C LEU A 175 11.40 -6.66 0.82
N VAL A 176 11.10 -5.47 1.33
CA VAL A 176 12.02 -4.32 1.26
C VAL A 176 12.80 -4.21 2.56
N GLN A 177 14.13 -4.09 2.46
CA GLN A 177 14.98 -3.87 3.63
C GLN A 177 14.64 -2.53 4.29
N MET A 178 14.44 -2.55 5.61
CA MET A 178 14.36 -1.35 6.43
C MET A 178 15.51 -1.30 7.42
N GLU A 179 15.83 -0.12 7.91
CA GLU A 179 16.88 0.10 8.89
C GLU A 179 16.37 0.89 10.09
N ALA A 180 16.93 0.62 11.24
CA ALA A 180 16.63 1.36 12.47
C ALA A 180 17.53 2.60 12.58
N PRO A 181 17.02 3.70 13.12
CA PRO A 181 17.85 4.88 13.41
C PRO A 181 18.91 4.53 14.48
N PRO A 182 20.09 5.19 14.43
CA PRO A 182 21.23 4.80 15.26
C PRO A 182 21.09 5.11 16.76
N ASN A 183 20.09 5.89 17.16
CA ASN A 183 19.87 6.34 18.54
C ASN A 183 19.57 5.20 19.54
N TYR A 184 19.15 4.02 19.07
CA TYR A 184 18.95 2.85 19.93
C TYR A 184 20.21 1.98 20.09
N GLY A 185 21.33 2.44 19.56
CA GLY A 185 22.63 1.79 19.68
C GLY A 185 22.88 0.65 18.71
N PRO A 186 24.17 0.21 18.59
CA PRO A 186 24.59 -0.70 17.53
C PRO A 186 24.01 -2.10 17.63
N THR A 187 23.68 -2.57 18.83
CA THR A 187 23.09 -3.91 19.00
C THR A 187 21.67 -3.95 18.45
N TYR A 188 20.84 -2.95 18.78
CA TYR A 188 19.49 -2.88 18.28
C TYR A 188 19.46 -2.72 16.75
N THR A 189 20.26 -1.79 16.21
CA THR A 189 20.28 -1.53 14.75
C THR A 189 20.74 -2.75 13.97
N ARG A 190 21.76 -3.49 14.44
CA ARG A 190 22.16 -4.76 13.81
C ARG A 190 21.04 -5.79 13.85
N ASN A 191 20.46 -6.03 15.02
CA ASN A 191 19.39 -7.02 15.20
C ASN A 191 18.19 -6.67 14.29
N PHE A 192 17.78 -5.40 14.27
CA PHE A 192 16.69 -4.94 13.42
C PHE A 192 16.99 -5.15 11.92
N ARG A 193 18.20 -4.84 11.48
CA ARG A 193 18.62 -5.05 10.09
C ARG A 193 18.62 -6.54 9.70
N THR A 194 19.07 -7.39 10.60
CA THR A 194 19.25 -8.84 10.35
C THR A 194 17.93 -9.55 10.12
N ILE A 195 16.82 -9.12 10.76
CA ILE A 195 15.54 -9.82 10.62
C ILE A 195 15.07 -9.92 9.17
N TYR A 196 15.33 -8.91 8.32
CA TYR A 196 14.87 -8.92 6.92
C TYR A 196 15.59 -9.99 6.10
N ALA A 197 16.90 -10.12 6.25
CA ALA A 197 17.66 -11.17 5.58
C ALA A 197 17.25 -12.57 6.06
N ASP A 198 16.94 -12.71 7.37
CA ASP A 198 16.48 -13.95 7.94
C ASP A 198 15.09 -14.34 7.43
N ILE A 199 14.16 -13.39 7.40
CA ILE A 199 12.81 -13.58 6.82
C ILE A 199 12.92 -13.96 5.34
N ALA A 200 13.69 -13.19 4.56
CA ALA A 200 13.84 -13.42 3.12
C ALA A 200 14.34 -14.84 2.82
N ARG A 201 15.34 -15.29 3.59
CA ARG A 201 15.90 -16.65 3.47
C ARG A 201 14.90 -17.73 3.92
N LYS A 202 14.28 -17.56 5.09
CA LYS A 202 13.31 -18.52 5.67
C LYS A 202 12.09 -18.66 4.76
N GLU A 203 11.57 -17.52 4.29
CA GLU A 203 10.37 -17.47 3.49
C GLU A 203 10.64 -17.58 1.98
N ASN A 204 11.89 -17.75 1.56
CA ASN A 204 12.28 -17.81 0.15
C ASN A 204 11.62 -16.70 -0.70
N VAL A 205 11.74 -15.46 -0.23
CA VAL A 205 11.28 -14.26 -0.94
C VAL A 205 12.45 -13.34 -1.25
N PRO A 206 12.48 -12.66 -2.40
CA PRO A 206 13.51 -11.68 -2.69
C PRO A 206 13.53 -10.56 -1.66
N LEU A 207 14.74 -10.18 -1.20
CA LEU A 207 14.98 -9.00 -0.38
C LEU A 207 15.47 -7.88 -1.29
N LEU A 208 14.71 -6.78 -1.32
CA LEU A 208 15.13 -5.56 -2.02
C LEU A 208 16.04 -4.72 -1.11
N PRO A 209 16.90 -3.87 -1.69
CA PRO A 209 17.76 -2.98 -0.93
C PRO A 209 17.01 -2.08 0.04
N PHE A 210 17.74 -1.43 0.95
CA PHE A 210 17.16 -0.46 1.88
C PHE A 210 16.35 0.60 1.14
N LEU A 211 15.09 0.79 1.54
CA LEU A 211 14.14 1.68 0.87
C LEU A 211 14.68 3.09 0.64
N LEU A 212 15.28 3.66 1.70
CA LEU A 212 15.74 5.04 1.73
C LEU A 212 17.25 5.17 1.43
N ASP A 213 17.83 4.22 0.71
CA ASP A 213 19.23 4.29 0.31
C ASP A 213 19.50 5.55 -0.52
N GLY A 214 20.49 6.35 -0.11
CA GLY A 214 20.81 7.64 -0.72
C GLY A 214 19.81 8.77 -0.43
N VAL A 215 18.82 8.55 0.47
CA VAL A 215 17.81 9.54 0.85
C VAL A 215 17.81 9.80 2.36
N ALA A 216 17.88 8.74 3.18
CA ALA A 216 17.83 8.86 4.64
C ALA A 216 18.90 9.82 5.16
N GLY A 217 18.48 10.75 6.05
CA GLY A 217 19.38 11.71 6.69
C GLY A 217 19.90 12.85 5.79
N ILE A 218 19.49 12.92 4.52
CA ILE A 218 19.88 13.98 3.59
C ILE A 218 18.77 15.05 3.58
N SER A 219 18.95 16.14 4.31
CA SER A 219 17.93 17.17 4.52
C SER A 219 17.26 17.69 3.25
N ARG A 220 18.03 17.90 2.15
CA ARG A 220 17.47 18.35 0.86
C ARG A 220 16.59 17.33 0.15
N LEU A 221 16.57 16.08 0.60
CA LEU A 221 15.79 14.98 0.03
C LEU A 221 14.63 14.55 0.92
N ASN A 222 14.55 15.13 2.13
CA ASN A 222 13.50 14.85 3.10
C ASN A 222 12.64 16.09 3.37
N GLN A 223 11.45 15.85 3.88
CA GLN A 223 10.57 16.89 4.39
C GLN A 223 11.15 17.50 5.68
N ALA A 224 10.50 18.52 6.22
CA ALA A 224 10.97 19.22 7.42
C ALA A 224 11.12 18.33 8.66
N ASP A 225 10.42 17.19 8.69
CA ASP A 225 10.51 16.20 9.77
C ASP A 225 11.80 15.36 9.74
N GLY A 226 12.56 15.42 8.64
CA GLY A 226 13.81 14.68 8.45
C GLY A 226 13.65 13.17 8.26
N VAL A 227 12.43 12.65 8.19
CA VAL A 227 12.08 11.22 8.12
C VAL A 227 11.48 10.86 6.76
N HIS A 228 10.50 11.64 6.30
CA HIS A 228 9.77 11.34 5.08
C HIS A 228 10.45 12.01 3.87
N PRO A 229 10.64 11.27 2.76
CA PRO A 229 11.17 11.87 1.54
C PRO A 229 10.30 13.02 1.04
N ASN A 230 10.92 14.04 0.48
CA ASN A 230 10.22 15.04 -0.33
C ASN A 230 10.11 14.55 -1.79
N PRO A 231 9.48 15.31 -2.72
CA PRO A 231 9.32 14.85 -4.11
C PRO A 231 10.64 14.49 -4.83
N ALA A 232 11.78 15.08 -4.41
CA ALA A 232 13.08 14.72 -4.96
C ALA A 232 13.59 13.39 -4.38
N GLY A 233 13.38 13.17 -3.08
CA GLY A 233 13.71 11.91 -2.41
C GLY A 233 12.87 10.75 -2.95
N GLU A 234 11.55 10.95 -3.13
CA GLU A 234 10.65 9.93 -3.69
C GLU A 234 11.08 9.44 -5.09
N ARG A 235 11.60 10.34 -5.94
CA ARG A 235 12.15 9.93 -7.24
C ARG A 235 13.35 9.00 -7.09
N ILE A 236 14.25 9.26 -6.13
CA ILE A 236 15.41 8.40 -5.86
C ILE A 236 14.93 7.05 -5.31
N VAL A 237 13.99 7.04 -4.37
CA VAL A 237 13.37 5.81 -3.86
C VAL A 237 12.77 4.98 -5.00
N ALA A 238 11.96 5.61 -5.85
CA ALA A 238 11.35 4.94 -7.00
C ALA A 238 12.41 4.36 -7.96
N ASP A 239 13.48 5.11 -8.23
CA ASP A 239 14.56 4.68 -9.10
C ASP A 239 15.33 3.48 -8.53
N ASN A 240 15.61 3.50 -7.24
CA ASN A 240 16.32 2.41 -6.56
C ASN A 240 15.47 1.14 -6.50
N LEU A 241 14.21 1.26 -6.12
CA LEU A 241 13.30 0.11 -6.09
C LEU A 241 13.06 -0.46 -7.50
N TRP A 242 12.87 0.39 -8.50
CA TRP A 242 12.60 -0.07 -9.86
C TRP A 242 13.73 -0.92 -10.44
N LYS A 243 14.98 -0.59 -10.15
CA LYS A 243 16.14 -1.40 -10.59
C LYS A 243 15.99 -2.86 -10.16
N SER A 244 15.51 -3.09 -8.93
CA SER A 244 15.33 -4.43 -8.37
C SER A 244 13.98 -5.07 -8.73
N LEU A 245 12.94 -4.27 -8.91
CA LEU A 245 11.60 -4.74 -9.26
C LEU A 245 11.44 -5.08 -10.73
N LYS A 246 12.11 -4.37 -11.63
CA LYS A 246 11.98 -4.56 -13.08
C LYS A 246 12.11 -6.01 -13.54
N PRO A 247 13.14 -6.79 -13.15
CA PRO A 247 13.26 -8.19 -13.54
C PRO A 247 12.12 -9.08 -12.99
N ILE A 248 11.56 -8.73 -11.84
CA ILE A 248 10.43 -9.46 -11.24
C ILE A 248 9.14 -9.14 -12.00
N VAL A 249 8.90 -7.86 -12.28
CA VAL A 249 7.75 -7.37 -13.06
C VAL A 249 7.76 -7.94 -14.48
N ALA A 250 8.92 -8.07 -15.11
CA ALA A 250 9.05 -8.67 -16.44
C ALA A 250 8.59 -10.14 -16.49
N GLN A 251 8.57 -10.82 -15.35
CA GLN A 251 8.16 -12.23 -15.22
C GLN A 251 6.71 -12.38 -14.76
N LEU A 252 5.95 -11.30 -14.60
CA LEU A 252 4.54 -11.38 -14.25
C LEU A 252 3.73 -11.83 -15.48
N ASP A 253 2.73 -12.68 -15.23
CA ASP A 253 1.86 -13.16 -16.27
C ASP A 253 0.97 -12.04 -16.82
N ARG A 254 0.96 -11.91 -18.13
CA ARG A 254 0.19 -10.90 -18.86
C ARG A 254 -0.90 -11.54 -19.72
N ASN A 255 -1.01 -12.86 -19.73
CA ASN A 255 -1.99 -13.56 -20.52
C ASN A 255 -3.37 -13.56 -19.83
N PRO A 256 -4.45 -13.14 -20.53
CA PRO A 256 -5.79 -13.32 -20.02
C PRO A 256 -6.12 -14.81 -20.00
N GLY A 257 -6.45 -15.37 -18.85
CA GLY A 257 -6.91 -16.75 -18.74
C GLY A 257 -5.97 -17.75 -18.04
N SER A 258 -4.82 -17.33 -17.55
CA SER A 258 -3.96 -18.15 -16.67
C SER A 258 -4.43 -18.15 -15.20
N GLY A 259 -5.70 -17.80 -14.97
CA GLY A 259 -6.35 -17.66 -13.69
C GLY A 259 -7.27 -18.82 -13.29
#